data_12acb6917bd949c69974ec7b920f7ee9
#
_entry.id   12acb6917bd949c69974ec7b920f7ee9
#
_cell.length_a   1.000
_cell.length_b   1.000
_cell.length_c   1.000
_cell.angle_alpha   90.00
_cell.angle_beta   90.00
_cell.angle_gamma   90.00
#
_symmetry.space_group_name_H-M   'P 1'
#
loop_
_entity.id
_entity.type
_entity.pdbx_description
1 polymer ?
#
loop_
_entity_poly.entity_id
_entity_poly.type
_entity_poly.pdbx_seq_one_letter_code
_entity_poly.pdbx_strand_id
1 'polypeptide(L)'
;MTKSYLVLVSAVRLRARQRRSRASARLAVALAKAVGRAVFVAAGVLVLSSVGAQTIPAPTFARDVAPIVYGRCAVCHRPGQAAPFPLLSYDDVKKRGELIVRVTARRYMPPWHANAAPGFEEFRDDRRLSDGELTTLQAWVNGGMPAGDLTTAPQPPTFSEGWALGRPDAVLTLTRAIDVPADGPDLYRNVVLPLDLAEDKWITAIDFEPSARKVVHHALFFLSPAIDAGSIRADEVLPGLGGGILGGLGRGRRAGGGGRQGGADRGVGGIGGWVPGMTPRFFPDGIAQPLPARTNVVVQLHLHPSGKVEHEQGRLAIYFAKQRPAKSLLSVQVPPQFGFAMGIDIPAGQTRYTIDDSFVLPVDVEAFGARGHAHYLAKEMKMTATLPDGSARGLLWIGDWDFGWQDSYFYKSPFTLPKGTRIDVTIAYDNSAANVRNPSAPPKRVRWGLGSFDEMGSMTLLVAAPSALERNALRQAQNQHFISQLTSRLLGRSSDQTPR
;
A
#
# COMPACT_ATOMS: atom_id res chain seq x y z
N MET A 1 -61.70 -33.45 69.65
CA MET A 1 -60.71 -32.90 68.69
C MET A 1 -59.26 -33.25 69.08
N THR A 2 -58.93 -34.46 69.54
CA THR A 2 -57.59 -34.73 70.10
C THR A 2 -56.95 -36.05 69.60
N LYS A 3 -57.55 -36.80 68.68
CA LYS A 3 -56.89 -38.02 68.10
C LYS A 3 -56.29 -37.84 66.72
N SER A 4 -56.62 -36.82 65.94
CA SER A 4 -56.10 -36.59 64.57
C SER A 4 -54.71 -35.89 64.57
N TYR A 5 -54.31 -35.20 65.65
CA TYR A 5 -53.06 -34.46 65.70
C TYR A 5 -51.84 -35.36 66.00
N LEU A 6 -52.05 -36.44 66.75
CA LEU A 6 -50.93 -37.36 67.12
C LEU A 6 -50.42 -38.20 65.93
N VAL A 7 -51.33 -38.60 65.01
CA VAL A 7 -50.96 -39.41 63.85
C VAL A 7 -50.15 -38.58 62.81
N LEU A 8 -50.46 -37.30 62.69
CA LEU A 8 -49.78 -36.43 61.71
C LEU A 8 -48.32 -36.12 62.15
N VAL A 9 -48.10 -35.93 63.45
CA VAL A 9 -46.79 -35.64 64.02
C VAL A 9 -45.83 -36.85 63.90
N SER A 10 -46.35 -38.07 64.09
CA SER A 10 -45.58 -39.33 63.98
C SER A 10 -45.15 -39.59 62.50
N ALA A 11 -46.06 -39.37 61.56
CA ALA A 11 -45.78 -39.55 60.13
C ALA A 11 -44.69 -38.55 59.59
N VAL A 12 -44.75 -37.31 60.09
CA VAL A 12 -43.76 -36.29 59.70
C VAL A 12 -42.35 -36.59 60.24
N ARG A 13 -42.28 -37.09 61.49
CA ARG A 13 -41.01 -37.51 62.11
C ARG A 13 -40.39 -38.73 61.44
N LEU A 14 -41.16 -39.72 60.99
CA LEU A 14 -40.65 -40.88 60.25
C LEU A 14 -40.12 -40.48 58.85
N ARG A 15 -40.80 -39.61 58.13
CA ARG A 15 -40.40 -39.13 56.84
C ARG A 15 -39.09 -38.26 56.95
N ALA A 16 -38.95 -37.48 57.98
CA ALA A 16 -37.71 -36.68 58.23
C ALA A 16 -36.56 -37.57 58.56
N ARG A 17 -36.69 -38.66 59.31
CA ARG A 17 -35.60 -39.63 59.58
C ARG A 17 -35.15 -40.38 58.28
N GLN A 18 -36.09 -40.83 57.44
CA GLN A 18 -35.80 -41.50 56.18
C GLN A 18 -35.15 -40.56 55.17
N ARG A 19 -35.51 -39.30 55.16
CA ARG A 19 -34.83 -38.30 54.29
C ARG A 19 -33.39 -38.03 54.75
N ARG A 20 -33.11 -37.97 56.08
CA ARG A 20 -31.76 -37.79 56.60
C ARG A 20 -30.86 -39.00 56.33
N SER A 21 -31.33 -40.24 56.43
CA SER A 21 -30.53 -41.42 56.11
C SER A 21 -30.22 -41.54 54.61
N ARG A 22 -31.16 -41.16 53.72
CA ARG A 22 -30.91 -41.14 52.28
C ARG A 22 -29.99 -40.02 51.86
N ALA A 23 -30.01 -38.89 52.55
CA ALA A 23 -29.07 -37.77 52.28
C ALA A 23 -27.65 -38.13 52.72
N SER A 24 -27.47 -38.78 53.86
CA SER A 24 -26.14 -39.22 54.34
C SER A 24 -25.55 -40.32 53.43
N ALA A 25 -26.41 -41.26 52.96
CA ALA A 25 -25.93 -42.28 51.99
C ALA A 25 -25.53 -41.71 50.65
N ARG A 26 -26.29 -40.69 50.14
CA ARG A 26 -25.92 -40.01 48.91
C ARG A 26 -24.65 -39.15 49.03
N LEU A 27 -24.44 -38.55 50.19
CA LEU A 27 -23.20 -37.79 50.49
C LEU A 27 -21.99 -38.70 50.57
N ALA A 28 -22.08 -39.86 51.18
CA ALA A 28 -20.99 -40.84 51.23
C ALA A 28 -20.60 -41.41 49.87
N VAL A 29 -21.61 -41.70 48.99
CA VAL A 29 -21.35 -42.14 47.62
C VAL A 29 -20.78 -41.01 46.76
N ALA A 30 -21.19 -39.76 46.98
CA ALA A 30 -20.62 -38.63 46.30
C ALA A 30 -19.16 -38.34 46.72
N LEU A 31 -18.82 -38.43 47.98
CA LEU A 31 -17.46 -38.33 48.48
C LEU A 31 -16.54 -39.45 47.95
N ALA A 32 -17.02 -40.69 47.94
CA ALA A 32 -16.27 -41.83 47.41
C ALA A 32 -15.98 -41.68 45.91
N LYS A 33 -16.93 -41.14 45.13
CA LYS A 33 -16.73 -40.83 43.71
C LYS A 33 -15.80 -39.63 43.48
N ALA A 34 -15.81 -38.65 44.37
CA ALA A 34 -14.93 -37.50 44.32
C ALA A 34 -13.47 -37.87 44.66
N VAL A 35 -13.26 -38.69 45.67
CA VAL A 35 -11.94 -39.19 46.05
C VAL A 35 -11.38 -40.12 44.95
N GLY A 36 -12.21 -41.03 44.38
CA GLY A 36 -11.77 -41.87 43.28
C GLY A 36 -11.38 -41.07 42.03
N ARG A 37 -12.11 -39.98 41.71
CA ARG A 37 -11.76 -39.10 40.60
C ARG A 37 -10.49 -38.27 40.89
N ALA A 38 -10.27 -37.83 42.11
CA ALA A 38 -9.07 -37.07 42.49
C ALA A 38 -7.82 -37.94 42.43
N VAL A 39 -7.90 -39.22 42.80
CA VAL A 39 -6.75 -40.17 42.68
C VAL A 39 -6.43 -40.48 41.22
N PHE A 40 -7.45 -40.63 40.34
CA PHE A 40 -7.22 -40.85 38.91
C PHE A 40 -6.65 -39.62 38.22
N VAL A 41 -7.05 -38.43 38.61
CA VAL A 41 -6.51 -37.18 38.07
C VAL A 41 -5.07 -36.94 38.55
N ALA A 42 -4.77 -37.24 39.83
CA ALA A 42 -3.40 -37.15 40.35
C ALA A 42 -2.45 -38.17 39.72
N ALA A 43 -2.92 -39.41 39.43
CA ALA A 43 -2.12 -40.42 38.73
C ALA A 43 -1.94 -40.06 37.23
N GLY A 44 -2.96 -39.45 36.57
CA GLY A 44 -2.86 -38.98 35.20
C GLY A 44 -1.94 -37.78 35.02
N VAL A 45 -1.87 -36.87 36.01
CA VAL A 45 -0.95 -35.71 35.98
C VAL A 45 0.51 -36.12 36.21
N LEU A 46 0.76 -37.18 36.97
CA LEU A 46 2.12 -37.67 37.20
C LEU A 46 2.70 -38.44 35.98
N VAL A 47 1.85 -38.97 35.08
CA VAL A 47 2.32 -39.63 33.84
C VAL A 47 2.49 -38.63 32.67
N LEU A 48 1.86 -37.45 32.73
CA LEU A 48 2.02 -36.40 31.72
C LEU A 48 3.25 -35.50 31.94
N SER A 49 4.00 -35.69 32.99
CA SER A 49 5.19 -34.86 33.31
C SER A 49 6.49 -35.32 32.67
N SER A 50 6.45 -36.28 31.75
CA SER A 50 7.66 -36.72 31.01
C SER A 50 7.53 -36.62 29.48
N VAL A 51 6.60 -35.82 28.96
CA VAL A 51 6.80 -35.27 27.63
C VAL A 51 7.90 -34.22 27.76
N GLY A 52 9.13 -34.64 27.51
CA GLY A 52 10.29 -33.77 27.50
C GLY A 52 9.93 -32.54 26.69
N ALA A 53 9.91 -31.38 27.32
CA ALA A 53 9.88 -30.14 26.58
C ALA A 53 11.07 -30.20 25.64
N GLN A 54 10.81 -30.44 24.37
CA GLN A 54 11.82 -30.26 23.32
C GLN A 54 12.24 -28.81 23.48
N THR A 55 13.37 -28.58 24.08
CA THR A 55 13.98 -27.24 24.15
C THR A 55 14.25 -26.88 22.68
N ILE A 56 13.37 -26.03 22.12
CA ILE A 56 13.64 -25.45 20.80
C ILE A 56 15.01 -24.76 20.94
N PRO A 57 16.02 -25.19 20.18
CA PRO A 57 17.34 -24.61 20.30
C PRO A 57 17.26 -23.09 20.10
N ALA A 58 17.93 -22.31 20.94
CA ALA A 58 17.97 -20.86 20.81
C ALA A 58 18.34 -20.46 19.38
N PRO A 59 17.67 -19.45 18.80
CA PRO A 59 17.95 -19.07 17.42
C PRO A 59 19.36 -18.50 17.29
N THR A 60 20.00 -18.83 16.15
CA THR A 60 21.32 -18.32 15.77
C THR A 60 21.23 -17.50 14.49
N PHE A 61 22.24 -16.66 14.25
CA PHE A 61 22.26 -15.88 13.00
C PHE A 61 22.29 -16.83 11.79
N ALA A 62 23.24 -17.76 11.77
CA ALA A 62 23.46 -18.62 10.60
C ALA A 62 22.22 -19.41 10.19
N ARG A 63 21.53 -20.01 11.17
CA ARG A 63 20.39 -20.90 10.89
C ARG A 63 19.07 -20.15 10.71
N ASP A 64 18.80 -19.13 11.54
CA ASP A 64 17.45 -18.57 11.72
C ASP A 64 17.32 -17.13 11.25
N VAL A 65 18.32 -16.27 11.52
CA VAL A 65 18.24 -14.84 11.28
C VAL A 65 18.68 -14.45 9.87
N ALA A 66 19.77 -15.05 9.36
CA ALA A 66 20.27 -14.75 8.02
C ALA A 66 19.21 -14.98 6.94
N PRO A 67 18.44 -16.09 6.91
CA PRO A 67 17.37 -16.28 5.94
C PRO A 67 16.33 -15.16 5.98
N ILE A 68 15.92 -14.71 7.16
CA ILE A 68 14.96 -13.63 7.34
C ILE A 68 15.53 -12.32 6.79
N VAL A 69 16.72 -11.94 7.24
CA VAL A 69 17.36 -10.66 6.89
C VAL A 69 17.68 -10.61 5.41
N TYR A 70 18.22 -11.68 4.86
CA TYR A 70 18.58 -11.74 3.44
C TYR A 70 17.35 -11.75 2.52
N GLY A 71 16.27 -12.42 2.94
CA GLY A 71 15.03 -12.46 2.17
C GLY A 71 14.16 -11.21 2.29
N ARG A 72 14.23 -10.49 3.42
CA ARG A 72 13.28 -9.40 3.71
C ARG A 72 13.93 -8.00 3.75
N CYS A 73 15.22 -7.90 4.10
CA CYS A 73 15.87 -6.60 4.38
C CYS A 73 16.94 -6.25 3.34
N ALA A 74 17.73 -7.22 2.89
CA ALA A 74 18.91 -6.99 2.05
C ALA A 74 18.62 -6.31 0.71
N VAL A 75 17.41 -6.43 0.18
CA VAL A 75 17.00 -5.76 -1.09
C VAL A 75 17.20 -4.25 -1.02
N CYS A 76 16.96 -3.63 0.16
CA CYS A 76 17.16 -2.21 0.40
C CYS A 76 18.43 -1.94 1.24
N HIS A 77 18.76 -2.82 2.21
CA HIS A 77 19.88 -2.68 3.12
C HIS A 77 21.17 -3.27 2.54
N ARG A 78 21.66 -2.65 1.47
CA ARG A 78 22.92 -2.98 0.77
C ARG A 78 23.58 -1.71 0.22
N PRO A 79 24.88 -1.75 -0.10
CA PRO A 79 25.57 -0.60 -0.68
C PRO A 79 24.86 -0.05 -1.92
N GLY A 80 24.80 1.26 -2.06
CA GLY A 80 24.19 1.94 -3.21
C GLY A 80 22.66 1.97 -3.23
N GLN A 81 21.97 1.47 -2.19
CA GLN A 81 20.52 1.53 -2.08
C GLN A 81 20.05 2.59 -1.07
N ALA A 82 18.72 2.76 -0.97
CA ALA A 82 18.10 3.82 -0.15
C ALA A 82 18.35 3.69 1.36
N ALA A 83 18.56 2.47 1.86
CA ALA A 83 18.77 2.24 3.29
C ALA A 83 20.13 2.79 3.75
N PRO A 84 20.21 3.37 4.97
CA PRO A 84 21.40 4.08 5.45
C PRO A 84 22.58 3.17 5.84
N PHE A 85 22.38 1.84 5.89
CA PHE A 85 23.41 0.85 6.25
C PHE A 85 23.11 -0.51 5.62
N PRO A 86 24.14 -1.33 5.35
CA PRO A 86 23.94 -2.69 4.87
C PRO A 86 23.51 -3.65 5.98
N LEU A 87 22.91 -4.78 5.58
CA LEU A 87 22.58 -5.94 6.42
C LEU A 87 22.94 -7.22 5.66
N LEU A 88 24.20 -7.35 5.25
CA LEU A 88 24.71 -8.44 4.40
C LEU A 88 25.64 -9.40 5.14
N SER A 89 26.00 -9.09 6.40
CA SER A 89 26.89 -9.91 7.21
C SER A 89 26.34 -10.07 8.63
N TYR A 90 26.87 -11.06 9.37
CA TYR A 90 26.57 -11.23 10.80
C TYR A 90 26.86 -9.93 11.58
N ASP A 91 28.02 -9.32 11.35
CA ASP A 91 28.43 -8.11 12.05
C ASP A 91 27.52 -6.92 11.76
N ASP A 92 27.08 -6.74 10.51
CA ASP A 92 26.12 -5.71 10.13
C ASP A 92 24.81 -5.86 10.93
N VAL A 93 24.29 -7.10 10.98
CA VAL A 93 23.00 -7.40 11.62
C VAL A 93 23.12 -7.35 13.14
N LYS A 94 24.18 -7.90 13.73
CA LYS A 94 24.44 -7.85 15.17
C LYS A 94 24.54 -6.42 15.68
N LYS A 95 25.29 -5.57 14.97
CA LYS A 95 25.43 -4.15 15.31
C LYS A 95 24.08 -3.41 15.34
N ARG A 96 23.06 -3.91 14.65
CA ARG A 96 21.72 -3.30 14.51
C ARG A 96 20.59 -4.12 15.14
N GLY A 97 20.89 -5.23 15.82
CA GLY A 97 19.91 -6.20 16.29
C GLY A 97 18.77 -5.59 17.09
N GLU A 98 19.07 -4.78 18.10
CA GLU A 98 18.05 -4.08 18.89
C GLU A 98 17.21 -3.09 18.07
N LEU A 99 17.84 -2.37 17.14
CA LEU A 99 17.13 -1.48 16.23
C LEU A 99 16.19 -2.28 15.32
N ILE A 100 16.67 -3.37 14.73
CA ILE A 100 15.89 -4.25 13.86
C ILE A 100 14.65 -4.72 14.60
N VAL A 101 14.80 -5.29 15.80
CA VAL A 101 13.66 -5.75 16.61
C VAL A 101 12.68 -4.62 16.90
N ARG A 102 13.15 -3.45 17.32
CA ARG A 102 12.29 -2.31 17.62
C ARG A 102 11.47 -1.83 16.44
N VAL A 103 12.08 -1.72 15.25
CA VAL A 103 11.38 -1.20 14.05
C VAL A 103 10.49 -2.25 13.40
N THR A 104 10.86 -3.54 13.48
CA THR A 104 10.04 -4.63 12.95
C THR A 104 8.84 -4.94 13.83
N ALA A 105 8.99 -4.90 15.16
CA ALA A 105 7.88 -5.05 16.10
C ALA A 105 6.80 -3.96 15.92
N ARG A 106 7.21 -2.75 15.53
CA ARG A 106 6.29 -1.65 15.18
C ARG A 106 5.75 -1.74 13.74
N ARG A 107 6.09 -2.77 13.00
CA ARG A 107 5.74 -2.91 11.57
C ARG A 107 6.20 -1.73 10.70
N TYR A 108 7.17 -0.94 11.17
CA TYR A 108 7.79 0.14 10.41
C TYR A 108 8.74 -0.40 9.32
N MET A 109 9.42 -1.53 9.59
CA MET A 109 10.28 -2.25 8.65
C MET A 109 9.92 -3.73 8.59
N PRO A 110 9.96 -4.35 7.40
CA PRO A 110 10.03 -3.73 6.07
C PRO A 110 8.80 -2.85 5.79
N PRO A 111 8.95 -1.74 5.03
CA PRO A 111 7.83 -0.85 4.76
C PRO A 111 6.78 -1.58 3.89
N TRP A 112 5.56 -1.64 4.41
CA TRP A 112 4.40 -2.23 3.75
C TRP A 112 3.12 -1.73 4.42
N HIS A 113 2.37 -0.89 3.74
CA HIS A 113 1.22 -0.21 4.33
C HIS A 113 -0.14 -0.83 3.96
N ALA A 114 -0.18 -1.76 2.99
CA ALA A 114 -1.41 -2.50 2.71
C ALA A 114 -1.73 -3.45 3.88
N ASN A 115 -2.88 -3.25 4.52
CA ASN A 115 -3.33 -4.09 5.62
C ASN A 115 -3.79 -5.45 5.11
N ALA A 116 -3.45 -6.51 5.85
CA ALA A 116 -4.14 -7.78 5.71
C ALA A 116 -5.39 -7.76 6.61
N ALA A 117 -6.55 -7.89 6.00
CA ALA A 117 -7.80 -7.97 6.72
C ALA A 117 -8.75 -8.96 6.04
N PRO A 118 -9.61 -9.67 6.79
CA PRO A 118 -10.62 -10.52 6.19
C PRO A 118 -11.48 -9.76 5.18
N GLY A 119 -11.71 -10.34 4.01
CA GLY A 119 -12.46 -9.74 2.92
C GLY A 119 -11.67 -8.76 2.03
N PHE A 120 -10.40 -8.51 2.34
CA PHE A 120 -9.49 -7.77 1.46
C PHE A 120 -8.62 -8.70 0.63
N GLU A 121 -8.24 -8.21 -0.56
CA GLU A 121 -7.36 -8.94 -1.46
C GLU A 121 -5.97 -9.13 -0.87
N GLU A 122 -5.35 -10.23 -1.27
CA GLU A 122 -3.96 -10.52 -0.98
C GLU A 122 -3.06 -10.00 -2.10
N PHE A 123 -1.92 -9.45 -1.70
CA PHE A 123 -0.95 -8.89 -2.64
C PHE A 123 0.24 -9.83 -2.82
N ARG A 124 0.79 -9.88 -4.04
CA ARG A 124 2.08 -10.51 -4.30
C ARG A 124 3.21 -9.65 -3.71
N ASP A 125 4.32 -10.28 -3.43
CA ASP A 125 5.52 -9.60 -2.90
C ASP A 125 5.29 -8.88 -1.55
N ASP A 126 4.38 -9.41 -0.74
CA ASP A 126 4.16 -8.91 0.62
C ASP A 126 5.46 -9.03 1.43
N ARG A 127 5.95 -7.87 1.89
CA ARG A 127 7.23 -7.77 2.59
C ARG A 127 7.10 -7.91 4.10
N ARG A 128 5.89 -7.99 4.64
CA ARG A 128 5.69 -8.08 6.09
C ARG A 128 6.35 -9.34 6.63
N LEU A 129 6.97 -9.18 7.78
CA LEU A 129 7.43 -10.31 8.56
C LEU A 129 6.24 -11.05 9.17
N SER A 130 6.27 -12.38 9.15
CA SER A 130 5.35 -13.21 9.91
C SER A 130 5.60 -13.05 11.41
N ASP A 131 4.62 -13.43 12.23
CA ASP A 131 4.78 -13.39 13.69
C ASP A 131 5.88 -14.37 14.16
N GLY A 132 6.10 -15.47 13.43
CA GLY A 132 7.22 -16.38 13.67
C GLY A 132 8.58 -15.73 13.41
N GLU A 133 8.72 -15.00 12.27
CA GLU A 133 9.94 -14.26 11.96
C GLU A 133 10.22 -13.16 13.00
N LEU A 134 9.20 -12.44 13.46
CA LEU A 134 9.34 -11.43 14.51
C LEU A 134 9.78 -12.07 15.84
N THR A 135 9.16 -13.19 16.22
CA THR A 135 9.50 -13.93 17.43
C THR A 135 10.95 -14.44 17.39
N THR A 136 11.38 -14.93 16.23
CA THR A 136 12.75 -15.41 16.00
C THR A 136 13.77 -14.28 16.18
N LEU A 137 13.53 -13.12 15.56
CA LEU A 137 14.40 -11.95 15.70
C LEU A 137 14.49 -11.48 17.16
N GLN A 138 13.35 -11.40 17.86
CA GLN A 138 13.30 -11.00 19.25
C GLN A 138 14.05 -12.01 20.16
N ALA A 139 13.81 -13.30 19.97
CA ALA A 139 14.48 -14.35 20.76
C ALA A 139 15.99 -14.35 20.52
N TRP A 140 16.44 -14.13 19.29
CA TRP A 140 17.85 -14.04 18.96
C TRP A 140 18.54 -12.86 19.66
N VAL A 141 17.91 -11.67 19.64
CA VAL A 141 18.46 -10.50 20.33
C VAL A 141 18.48 -10.72 21.84
N ASN A 142 17.39 -11.23 22.43
CA ASN A 142 17.32 -11.53 23.85
C ASN A 142 18.34 -12.61 24.29
N GLY A 143 18.70 -13.53 23.39
CA GLY A 143 19.71 -14.58 23.60
C GLY A 143 21.16 -14.10 23.41
N GLY A 144 21.41 -12.79 23.25
CA GLY A 144 22.75 -12.23 23.09
C GLY A 144 23.29 -12.31 21.68
N MET A 145 22.43 -12.56 20.71
CA MET A 145 22.74 -12.53 19.26
C MET A 145 23.84 -13.55 18.87
N PRO A 146 23.70 -14.84 19.19
CA PRO A 146 24.72 -15.83 18.84
C PRO A 146 24.87 -15.99 17.31
N ALA A 147 26.14 -16.13 16.86
CA ALA A 147 26.44 -16.31 15.44
C ALA A 147 25.94 -17.68 14.91
N GLY A 148 26.09 -18.73 15.70
CA GLY A 148 26.02 -20.09 15.21
C GLY A 148 27.23 -20.45 14.34
N ASP A 149 27.13 -21.53 13.60
CA ASP A 149 28.17 -21.90 12.64
C ASP A 149 28.00 -21.10 11.35
N LEU A 150 28.82 -20.06 11.17
CA LEU A 150 28.75 -19.18 10.00
C LEU A 150 29.10 -19.89 8.68
N THR A 151 29.74 -21.08 8.74
CA THR A 151 30.02 -21.85 7.50
C THR A 151 28.76 -22.48 6.92
N THR A 152 27.71 -22.63 7.74
CA THR A 152 26.40 -23.15 7.33
C THR A 152 25.40 -22.04 7.00
N ALA A 153 25.76 -20.77 7.21
CA ALA A 153 24.89 -19.65 6.90
C ALA A 153 24.60 -19.58 5.41
N PRO A 154 23.39 -19.20 5.00
CA PRO A 154 23.12 -18.91 3.59
C PRO A 154 24.06 -17.80 3.12
N GLN A 155 24.48 -17.88 1.86
CA GLN A 155 25.24 -16.80 1.27
C GLN A 155 24.37 -15.53 1.16
N PRO A 156 24.94 -14.34 1.39
CA PRO A 156 24.25 -13.09 1.10
C PRO A 156 23.73 -13.10 -0.34
N PRO A 157 22.54 -12.55 -0.59
CA PRO A 157 21.98 -12.52 -1.93
C PRO A 157 22.89 -11.71 -2.87
N THR A 158 23.12 -12.25 -4.05
CA THR A 158 23.76 -11.51 -5.13
C THR A 158 22.72 -10.68 -5.86
N PHE A 159 23.09 -9.47 -6.19
CA PHE A 159 22.23 -8.55 -6.93
C PHE A 159 22.87 -8.28 -8.29
N SER A 160 22.05 -8.23 -9.33
CA SER A 160 22.54 -7.87 -10.67
C SER A 160 23.15 -6.47 -10.62
N GLU A 161 24.31 -6.31 -11.25
CA GLU A 161 24.82 -4.99 -11.57
C GLU A 161 23.97 -4.37 -12.67
N GLY A 162 23.52 -3.12 -12.49
CA GLY A 162 22.65 -2.42 -13.43
C GLY A 162 21.16 -2.61 -13.18
N TRP A 163 20.38 -2.69 -14.26
CA TRP A 163 18.91 -2.71 -14.20
C TRP A 163 18.38 -4.01 -13.60
N ALA A 164 17.47 -3.89 -12.62
CA ALA A 164 16.94 -5.03 -11.86
C ALA A 164 16.16 -6.04 -12.72
N LEU A 165 15.56 -5.58 -13.82
CA LEU A 165 14.79 -6.41 -14.76
C LEU A 165 15.61 -6.91 -15.97
N GLY A 166 16.94 -6.76 -15.93
CA GLY A 166 17.83 -7.09 -17.03
C GLY A 166 17.97 -5.94 -18.04
N ARG A 167 18.45 -6.25 -19.25
CA ARG A 167 18.72 -5.23 -20.28
C ARG A 167 17.41 -4.56 -20.75
N PRO A 168 17.27 -3.23 -20.59
CA PRO A 168 16.10 -2.50 -21.09
C PRO A 168 16.15 -2.30 -22.60
N ASP A 169 14.97 -2.04 -23.20
CA ASP A 169 14.86 -1.71 -24.62
C ASP A 169 15.24 -0.24 -24.90
N ALA A 170 14.99 0.65 -23.93
CA ALA A 170 15.39 2.05 -24.01
C ALA A 170 15.87 2.55 -22.64
N VAL A 171 16.90 3.40 -22.65
CA VAL A 171 17.41 4.11 -21.47
C VAL A 171 17.44 5.59 -21.77
N LEU A 172 16.72 6.37 -20.97
CA LEU A 172 16.65 7.81 -21.05
C LEU A 172 17.41 8.39 -19.85
N THR A 173 18.44 9.17 -20.10
CA THR A 173 19.20 9.87 -19.04
C THR A 173 18.68 11.29 -18.90
N LEU A 174 18.56 11.81 -17.68
CA LEU A 174 18.24 13.22 -17.47
C LEU A 174 19.25 14.09 -18.22
N THR A 175 18.77 14.98 -19.07
CA THR A 175 19.57 15.75 -20.02
C THR A 175 20.61 16.66 -19.36
N ARG A 176 20.39 17.01 -18.10
CA ARG A 176 21.32 17.79 -17.26
C ARG A 176 21.20 17.37 -15.81
N ALA A 177 22.26 17.53 -15.04
CA ALA A 177 22.21 17.40 -13.60
C ALA A 177 21.31 18.50 -12.99
N ILE A 178 20.58 18.13 -11.97
CA ILE A 178 19.74 19.02 -11.17
C ILE A 178 20.46 19.25 -9.85
N ASP A 179 20.80 20.49 -9.56
CA ASP A 179 21.41 20.87 -8.30
C ASP A 179 20.37 20.92 -7.20
N VAL A 180 20.62 20.18 -6.12
CA VAL A 180 19.82 20.16 -4.90
C VAL A 180 20.64 20.83 -3.80
N PRO A 181 20.20 21.98 -3.25
CA PRO A 181 20.95 22.67 -2.20
C PRO A 181 21.03 21.81 -0.93
N ALA A 182 21.94 22.20 -0.03
CA ALA A 182 22.12 21.50 1.24
C ALA A 182 20.87 21.57 2.14
N ASP A 183 20.16 22.67 2.09
CA ASP A 183 18.97 22.99 2.89
C ASP A 183 17.94 23.79 2.06
N GLY A 184 16.79 24.04 2.64
CA GLY A 184 15.71 24.78 2.02
C GLY A 184 14.47 23.92 1.78
N PRO A 185 13.47 24.45 1.05
CA PRO A 185 12.24 23.74 0.74
C PRO A 185 12.47 22.63 -0.30
N ASP A 186 11.50 21.73 -0.37
CA ASP A 186 11.43 20.72 -1.42
C ASP A 186 11.43 21.34 -2.81
N LEU A 187 12.07 20.65 -3.74
CA LEU A 187 12.20 21.06 -5.13
C LEU A 187 11.38 20.14 -6.04
N TYR A 188 10.58 20.72 -6.91
CA TYR A 188 9.91 20.00 -7.99
C TYR A 188 10.58 20.37 -9.32
N ARG A 189 10.92 19.38 -10.11
CA ARG A 189 11.57 19.58 -11.42
C ARG A 189 10.95 18.66 -12.47
N ASN A 190 10.55 19.24 -13.57
CA ASN A 190 10.11 18.51 -14.76
C ASN A 190 11.22 18.46 -15.76
N VAL A 191 11.57 17.26 -16.21
CA VAL A 191 12.58 17.06 -17.27
C VAL A 191 11.91 16.33 -18.41
N VAL A 192 11.93 16.95 -19.59
CA VAL A 192 11.43 16.34 -20.82
C VAL A 192 12.55 15.52 -21.44
N LEU A 193 12.30 14.23 -21.60
CA LEU A 193 13.21 13.26 -22.21
C LEU A 193 12.66 12.88 -23.57
N PRO A 194 13.29 13.30 -24.67
CA PRO A 194 12.88 12.87 -26.00
C PRO A 194 12.98 11.35 -26.13
N LEU A 195 11.93 10.74 -26.65
CA LEU A 195 11.90 9.34 -27.01
C LEU A 195 11.52 9.24 -28.49
N ASP A 196 12.55 9.16 -29.33
CA ASP A 196 12.39 9.21 -30.79
C ASP A 196 11.98 7.83 -31.33
N LEU A 197 10.72 7.46 -31.12
CA LEU A 197 10.13 6.23 -31.65
C LEU A 197 9.45 6.50 -32.97
N ALA A 198 9.84 5.74 -34.00
CA ALA A 198 9.24 5.79 -35.33
C ALA A 198 7.84 5.15 -35.35
N GLU A 199 7.56 4.23 -34.46
CA GLU A 199 6.29 3.48 -34.38
C GLU A 199 5.77 3.36 -32.94
N ASP A 200 4.48 3.07 -32.79
CA ASP A 200 3.86 2.84 -31.50
C ASP A 200 4.48 1.60 -30.82
N LYS A 201 4.78 1.71 -29.53
CA LYS A 201 5.26 0.63 -28.66
C LYS A 201 4.31 0.41 -27.48
N TRP A 202 4.59 -0.61 -26.69
CA TRP A 202 3.86 -0.91 -25.47
C TRP A 202 4.84 -1.15 -24.34
N ILE A 203 4.66 -0.42 -23.24
CA ILE A 203 5.50 -0.53 -22.04
C ILE A 203 5.01 -1.70 -21.21
N THR A 204 5.93 -2.60 -20.85
CA THR A 204 5.69 -3.71 -19.94
C THR A 204 6.29 -3.51 -18.56
N ALA A 205 7.31 -2.66 -18.44
CA ALA A 205 7.90 -2.25 -17.18
C ALA A 205 8.65 -0.94 -17.34
N ILE A 206 8.80 -0.23 -16.22
CA ILE A 206 9.65 0.96 -16.08
C ILE A 206 10.50 0.76 -14.84
N ASP A 207 11.78 1.14 -14.93
CA ASP A 207 12.70 1.20 -13.80
C ASP A 207 13.39 2.57 -13.80
N PHE A 208 13.57 3.16 -12.63
CA PHE A 208 14.24 4.44 -12.47
C PHE A 208 15.40 4.32 -11.49
N GLU A 209 16.56 4.76 -11.95
CA GLU A 209 17.78 4.77 -11.18
C GLU A 209 18.23 6.22 -10.92
N PRO A 210 17.85 6.81 -9.77
CA PRO A 210 18.37 8.11 -9.37
C PRO A 210 19.86 8.03 -9.09
N SER A 211 20.63 9.04 -9.50
CA SER A 211 22.05 9.14 -9.18
C SER A 211 22.29 9.60 -7.74
N ALA A 212 21.42 10.46 -7.22
CA ALA A 212 21.46 10.97 -5.86
C ALA A 212 20.24 10.45 -5.04
N ARG A 213 20.19 9.14 -4.76
CA ARG A 213 19.05 8.46 -4.13
C ARG A 213 18.55 9.08 -2.82
N LYS A 214 19.44 9.78 -2.09
CA LYS A 214 19.10 10.38 -0.79
C LYS A 214 18.22 11.61 -0.89
N VAL A 215 18.28 12.31 -2.02
CA VAL A 215 17.50 13.53 -2.25
C VAL A 215 16.26 13.29 -3.09
N VAL A 216 16.16 12.18 -3.81
CA VAL A 216 14.97 11.86 -4.61
C VAL A 216 13.91 11.25 -3.71
N HIS A 217 12.89 12.04 -3.39
CA HIS A 217 11.75 11.59 -2.59
C HIS A 217 10.80 10.74 -3.43
N HIS A 218 10.46 11.18 -4.64
CA HIS A 218 9.79 10.36 -5.65
C HIS A 218 10.02 10.94 -7.05
N ALA A 219 9.77 10.09 -8.06
CA ALA A 219 9.70 10.46 -9.45
C ALA A 219 8.37 9.99 -10.05
N LEU A 220 7.73 10.83 -10.87
CA LEU A 220 6.54 10.49 -11.64
C LEU A 220 6.85 10.58 -13.12
N PHE A 221 6.28 9.69 -13.91
CA PHE A 221 6.55 9.59 -15.35
C PHE A 221 5.27 9.83 -16.14
N PHE A 222 5.35 10.70 -17.14
CA PHE A 222 4.22 11.06 -17.99
C PHE A 222 4.61 10.99 -19.46
N LEU A 223 3.62 10.78 -20.32
CA LEU A 223 3.77 10.94 -21.78
C LEU A 223 3.31 12.33 -22.21
N SER A 224 4.08 12.97 -23.05
CA SER A 224 3.73 14.26 -23.67
C SER A 224 3.98 14.18 -25.17
N PRO A 225 3.05 14.65 -26.03
CA PRO A 225 3.32 14.77 -27.45
C PRO A 225 4.59 15.58 -27.73
N ALA A 226 5.36 15.22 -28.74
CA ALA A 226 6.63 15.88 -29.07
C ALA A 226 6.49 17.40 -29.31
N ILE A 227 5.30 17.84 -29.75
CA ILE A 227 5.00 19.24 -30.03
C ILE A 227 4.93 20.11 -28.76
N ASP A 228 4.62 19.50 -27.61
CA ASP A 228 4.39 20.21 -26.33
C ASP A 228 5.63 20.28 -25.44
N ALA A 229 6.75 19.69 -25.84
CA ALA A 229 7.99 19.62 -25.04
C ALA A 229 8.47 21.01 -24.58
N GLY A 230 8.31 22.04 -25.40
CA GLY A 230 8.65 23.43 -25.09
C GLY A 230 7.65 24.16 -24.17
N SER A 231 6.49 23.58 -23.94
CA SER A 231 5.42 24.20 -23.15
C SER A 231 5.48 23.82 -21.66
N ILE A 232 6.25 22.80 -21.30
CA ILE A 232 6.41 22.33 -19.93
C ILE A 232 7.53 23.10 -19.25
N ARG A 233 7.19 23.86 -18.21
CA ARG A 233 8.18 24.59 -17.43
C ARG A 233 8.94 23.66 -16.50
N ALA A 234 10.23 23.92 -16.32
CA ALA A 234 11.10 23.08 -15.49
C ALA A 234 10.68 23.02 -14.02
N ASP A 235 10.00 24.06 -13.54
CA ASP A 235 9.52 24.23 -12.16
C ASP A 235 8.00 24.04 -12.01
N GLU A 236 7.30 23.68 -13.11
CA GLU A 236 5.86 23.43 -13.08
C GLU A 236 5.57 22.05 -12.47
N VAL A 237 4.72 22.01 -11.45
CA VAL A 237 4.19 20.75 -10.93
C VAL A 237 3.08 20.30 -11.86
N LEU A 238 3.35 19.28 -12.68
CA LEU A 238 2.33 18.71 -13.55
C LEU A 238 1.24 18.05 -12.70
N PRO A 239 -0.04 18.35 -12.96
CA PRO A 239 -1.12 17.62 -12.31
C PRO A 239 -0.98 16.13 -12.65
N GLY A 240 -0.90 15.31 -11.62
CA GLY A 240 -0.65 13.87 -11.75
C GLY A 240 -1.70 13.16 -12.61
N LEU A 241 -1.27 12.07 -13.18
CA LEU A 241 -1.99 10.90 -13.68
C LEU A 241 -3.52 11.06 -13.93
N GLY A 242 -3.89 11.68 -15.02
CA GLY A 242 -5.29 11.85 -15.41
C GLY A 242 -5.56 13.18 -16.11
N GLY A 243 -4.52 13.96 -16.39
CA GLY A 243 -4.62 15.30 -16.93
C GLY A 243 -5.08 15.37 -18.39
N GLY A 244 -6.38 15.16 -18.67
CA GLY A 244 -6.96 15.51 -19.95
C GLY A 244 -7.69 16.84 -19.96
N ILE A 245 -8.21 17.32 -18.83
CA ILE A 245 -9.16 18.44 -18.79
C ILE A 245 -8.54 19.73 -18.22
N LEU A 246 -7.68 19.68 -17.22
CA LEU A 246 -7.08 20.90 -16.64
C LEU A 246 -6.04 21.55 -17.54
N GLY A 247 -5.34 20.77 -18.39
CA GLY A 247 -4.46 21.32 -19.42
C GLY A 247 -5.18 22.13 -20.50
N GLY A 248 -6.49 21.90 -20.68
CA GLY A 248 -7.33 22.62 -21.64
C GLY A 248 -8.01 23.89 -21.07
N LEU A 249 -8.18 24.01 -19.77
CA LEU A 249 -8.86 25.14 -19.14
C LEU A 249 -7.96 26.35 -18.90
N GLY A 250 -6.63 26.17 -18.90
CA GLY A 250 -5.65 27.25 -18.63
C GLY A 250 -5.20 28.05 -19.86
N ARG A 251 -5.54 27.67 -21.09
CA ARG A 251 -5.17 28.42 -22.31
C ARG A 251 -6.39 28.70 -23.16
N GLY A 252 -6.85 29.94 -23.04
CA GLY A 252 -7.85 30.53 -23.92
C GLY A 252 -7.52 30.38 -25.40
N ARG A 253 -8.47 29.81 -26.13
CA ARG A 253 -8.78 29.98 -27.55
C ARG A 253 -7.67 30.57 -28.40
N ARG A 254 -6.98 29.74 -29.19
CA ARG A 254 -6.63 29.97 -30.59
C ARG A 254 -6.03 28.71 -31.22
N ALA A 255 -6.82 27.93 -31.89
CA ALA A 255 -6.41 27.21 -33.12
C ALA A 255 -7.67 26.67 -33.80
N GLY A 256 -8.19 27.46 -34.75
CA GLY A 256 -9.02 26.94 -35.80
C GLY A 256 -8.16 26.08 -36.73
N GLY A 257 -8.62 24.90 -37.05
CA GLY A 257 -7.92 23.96 -37.93
C GLY A 257 -8.65 22.62 -37.92
N GLY A 258 -9.65 22.46 -38.77
CA GLY A 258 -10.30 21.19 -39.04
C GLY A 258 -9.29 20.18 -39.60
N GLY A 259 -9.27 18.96 -39.09
CA GLY A 259 -8.39 17.92 -39.59
C GLY A 259 -8.58 16.57 -38.90
N ARG A 260 -9.38 15.73 -39.51
CA ARG A 260 -9.39 14.25 -39.51
C ARG A 260 -9.48 13.53 -38.16
N GLN A 261 -10.61 12.89 -37.98
CA GLN A 261 -10.87 11.73 -37.12
C GLN A 261 -9.78 10.65 -37.34
N GLY A 262 -9.03 10.34 -36.31
CA GLY A 262 -8.02 9.27 -36.34
C GLY A 262 -6.89 9.54 -35.35
N GLY A 263 -7.11 9.39 -34.04
CA GLY A 263 -6.03 9.54 -33.04
C GLY A 263 -6.51 9.96 -31.66
N ALA A 264 -7.51 9.29 -31.12
CA ALA A 264 -8.11 9.64 -29.83
C ALA A 264 -7.29 9.18 -28.60
N ASP A 265 -5.98 8.90 -28.72
CA ASP A 265 -5.17 8.36 -27.63
C ASP A 265 -3.88 9.17 -27.33
N ARG A 266 -3.81 10.43 -27.75
CA ARG A 266 -2.62 11.29 -27.60
C ARG A 266 -2.72 12.25 -26.41
N GLY A 267 -3.23 11.80 -25.28
CA GLY A 267 -3.26 12.61 -24.06
C GLY A 267 -1.98 12.47 -23.23
N VAL A 268 -1.58 13.54 -22.54
CA VAL A 268 -0.59 13.44 -21.45
C VAL A 268 -1.14 12.45 -20.43
N GLY A 269 -0.52 11.29 -20.30
CA GLY A 269 -0.92 10.25 -19.36
C GLY A 269 0.25 9.80 -18.50
N GLY A 270 0.00 9.52 -17.23
CA GLY A 270 1.02 8.94 -16.37
C GLY A 270 1.30 7.50 -16.72
N ILE A 271 2.57 7.16 -16.81
CA ILE A 271 3.04 5.80 -17.12
C ILE A 271 3.66 5.08 -15.92
N GLY A 272 3.72 5.74 -14.77
CA GLY A 272 4.25 5.14 -13.55
C GLY A 272 4.89 6.16 -12.65
N GLY A 273 5.58 5.67 -11.64
CA GLY A 273 6.37 6.45 -10.71
C GLY A 273 7.41 5.57 -10.03
N TRP A 274 8.28 6.20 -9.28
CA TRP A 274 9.30 5.56 -8.48
C TRP A 274 9.35 6.22 -7.09
N VAL A 275 9.55 5.40 -6.06
CA VAL A 275 9.82 5.82 -4.68
C VAL A 275 11.01 5.03 -4.12
N PRO A 276 11.73 5.54 -3.10
CA PRO A 276 12.80 4.80 -2.45
C PRO A 276 12.36 3.40 -2.01
N GLY A 277 13.15 2.38 -2.35
CA GLY A 277 12.85 0.99 -2.02
C GLY A 277 11.83 0.29 -2.92
N MET A 278 11.26 0.98 -3.89
CA MET A 278 10.42 0.35 -4.91
C MET A 278 11.23 -0.64 -5.73
N THR A 279 10.72 -1.85 -5.91
CA THR A 279 11.29 -2.86 -6.80
C THR A 279 10.55 -2.80 -8.13
N PRO A 280 11.26 -2.57 -9.25
CA PRO A 280 10.62 -2.55 -10.56
C PRO A 280 10.05 -3.93 -10.90
N ARG A 281 8.99 -3.97 -11.70
CA ARG A 281 8.27 -5.19 -12.07
C ARG A 281 7.69 -5.07 -13.46
N PHE A 282 7.62 -6.23 -14.13
CA PHE A 282 6.77 -6.34 -15.32
C PHE A 282 5.29 -6.32 -14.93
N PHE A 283 4.47 -5.71 -15.76
CA PHE A 283 3.02 -5.90 -15.69
C PHE A 283 2.68 -7.37 -15.88
N PRO A 284 1.48 -7.82 -15.45
CA PRO A 284 1.03 -9.17 -15.71
C PRO A 284 1.07 -9.52 -17.21
N ASP A 285 1.29 -10.79 -17.53
CA ASP A 285 1.38 -11.28 -18.90
C ASP A 285 0.19 -10.83 -19.76
N GLY A 286 0.47 -10.42 -20.96
CA GLY A 286 -0.53 -9.95 -21.91
C GLY A 286 -1.05 -8.52 -21.65
N ILE A 287 -0.56 -7.83 -20.60
CA ILE A 287 -0.92 -6.44 -20.28
C ILE A 287 0.27 -5.52 -20.54
N ALA A 288 0.05 -4.43 -21.22
CA ALA A 288 1.04 -3.38 -21.39
C ALA A 288 0.38 -2.00 -21.54
N GLN A 289 1.15 -0.95 -21.33
CA GLN A 289 0.70 0.43 -21.47
C GLN A 289 1.06 0.96 -22.86
N PRO A 290 0.12 1.54 -23.61
CA PRO A 290 0.41 2.16 -24.91
C PRO A 290 1.45 3.27 -24.80
N LEU A 291 2.40 3.28 -25.72
CA LEU A 291 3.42 4.30 -25.91
C LEU A 291 3.38 4.75 -27.38
N PRO A 292 2.64 5.80 -27.70
CA PRO A 292 2.52 6.28 -29.07
C PRO A 292 3.86 6.77 -29.64
N ALA A 293 4.06 6.60 -30.93
CA ALA A 293 5.19 7.17 -31.64
C ALA A 293 5.25 8.71 -31.47
N ARG A 294 6.46 9.26 -31.57
CA ARG A 294 6.70 10.71 -31.44
C ARG A 294 6.18 11.29 -30.12
N THR A 295 6.32 10.56 -29.05
CA THR A 295 5.94 10.99 -27.69
C THR A 295 7.21 11.15 -26.85
N ASN A 296 7.29 12.23 -26.08
CA ASN A 296 8.33 12.42 -25.07
C ASN A 296 7.90 11.80 -23.74
N VAL A 297 8.88 11.43 -22.93
CA VAL A 297 8.67 11.12 -21.51
C VAL A 297 9.00 12.35 -20.69
N VAL A 298 8.10 12.74 -19.80
CA VAL A 298 8.34 13.78 -18.80
C VAL A 298 8.60 13.09 -17.47
N VAL A 299 9.75 13.35 -16.89
CA VAL A 299 10.10 12.92 -15.53
C VAL A 299 9.89 14.09 -14.59
N GLN A 300 8.93 13.97 -13.70
CA GLN A 300 8.75 14.91 -12.59
C GLN A 300 9.46 14.37 -11.37
N LEU A 301 10.45 15.10 -10.88
CA LEU A 301 11.20 14.78 -9.68
C LEU A 301 10.72 15.63 -8.51
N HIS A 302 10.47 14.98 -7.38
CA HIS A 302 10.36 15.61 -6.08
C HIS A 302 11.66 15.36 -5.31
N LEU A 303 12.38 16.42 -4.99
CA LEU A 303 13.70 16.38 -4.38
C LEU A 303 13.65 17.06 -3.01
N HIS A 304 14.25 16.40 -2.01
CA HIS A 304 14.36 16.90 -0.65
C HIS A 304 15.84 17.12 -0.28
N PRO A 305 16.26 18.29 0.23
CA PRO A 305 17.62 18.55 0.67
C PRO A 305 18.13 17.56 1.71
N SER A 306 19.38 17.08 1.56
CA SER A 306 19.96 16.04 2.42
C SER A 306 20.94 16.54 3.48
N GLY A 307 21.08 17.86 3.65
CA GLY A 307 22.08 18.49 4.51
C GLY A 307 23.41 18.81 3.81
N LYS A 308 23.55 18.49 2.53
CA LYS A 308 24.68 18.83 1.67
C LYS A 308 24.21 19.05 0.23
N VAL A 309 25.01 19.76 -0.55
CA VAL A 309 24.76 19.90 -1.99
C VAL A 309 24.86 18.54 -2.68
N GLU A 310 23.83 18.19 -3.43
CA GLU A 310 23.78 16.96 -4.24
C GLU A 310 23.43 17.31 -5.70
N HIS A 311 23.78 16.41 -6.61
CA HIS A 311 23.52 16.56 -8.05
C HIS A 311 22.76 15.32 -8.54
N GLU A 312 21.50 15.50 -8.98
CA GLU A 312 20.67 14.41 -9.48
C GLU A 312 20.67 14.38 -11.00
N GLN A 313 21.13 13.27 -11.57
CA GLN A 313 21.11 12.99 -13.01
C GLN A 313 20.79 11.51 -13.26
N GLY A 314 19.63 11.07 -12.79
CA GLY A 314 19.18 9.69 -12.89
C GLY A 314 18.84 9.24 -14.31
N ARG A 315 18.54 7.96 -14.42
CA ARG A 315 18.23 7.28 -15.67
C ARG A 315 16.90 6.56 -15.56
N LEU A 316 16.13 6.54 -16.64
CA LEU A 316 14.87 5.84 -16.77
C LEU A 316 15.01 4.73 -17.80
N ALA A 317 14.80 3.50 -17.39
CA ALA A 317 14.73 2.34 -18.26
C ALA A 317 13.28 2.03 -18.63
N ILE A 318 13.05 1.71 -19.89
CA ILE A 318 11.75 1.32 -20.42
C ILE A 318 11.88 -0.06 -21.08
N TYR A 319 10.96 -0.96 -20.76
CA TYR A 319 10.89 -2.29 -21.32
C TYR A 319 9.66 -2.39 -22.20
N PHE A 320 9.83 -2.87 -23.44
CA PHE A 320 8.75 -2.97 -24.39
C PHE A 320 8.18 -4.38 -24.47
N ALA A 321 6.91 -4.49 -24.80
CA ALA A 321 6.32 -5.75 -25.18
C ALA A 321 6.93 -6.22 -26.52
N LYS A 322 7.30 -7.49 -26.58
CA LYS A 322 7.82 -8.14 -27.82
C LYS A 322 6.73 -8.30 -28.88
N GLN A 323 5.49 -8.37 -28.44
CA GLN A 323 4.31 -8.49 -29.29
C GLN A 323 3.23 -7.53 -28.81
N ARG A 324 2.28 -7.19 -29.68
CA ARG A 324 1.14 -6.37 -29.28
C ARG A 324 0.38 -7.01 -28.13
N PRO A 325 0.17 -6.31 -26.99
CA PRO A 325 -0.50 -6.88 -25.84
C PRO A 325 -1.97 -7.20 -26.15
N ALA A 326 -2.48 -8.25 -25.54
CA ALA A 326 -3.89 -8.60 -25.62
C ALA A 326 -4.77 -7.56 -24.92
N LYS A 327 -4.26 -6.94 -23.86
CA LYS A 327 -4.97 -5.97 -23.02
C LYS A 327 -4.09 -4.76 -22.74
N SER A 328 -4.71 -3.59 -22.65
CA SER A 328 -4.00 -2.36 -22.27
C SER A 328 -4.25 -2.03 -20.82
N LEU A 329 -3.19 -1.61 -20.13
CA LEU A 329 -3.26 -1.06 -18.79
C LEU A 329 -4.11 0.20 -18.77
N LEU A 330 -5.00 0.29 -17.81
CA LEU A 330 -5.81 1.46 -17.49
C LEU A 330 -5.79 1.72 -15.98
N SER A 331 -6.10 2.95 -15.61
CA SER A 331 -6.21 3.39 -14.22
C SER A 331 -7.62 3.91 -13.96
N VAL A 332 -8.30 3.37 -12.95
CA VAL A 332 -9.55 3.93 -12.43
C VAL A 332 -9.21 4.67 -11.14
N GLN A 333 -9.18 6.00 -11.20
CA GLN A 333 -8.83 6.86 -10.08
C GLN A 333 -10.10 7.41 -9.42
N VAL A 334 -10.21 7.20 -8.11
CA VAL A 334 -11.34 7.63 -7.28
C VAL A 334 -10.80 8.28 -5.98
N PRO A 335 -11.15 9.54 -5.66
CA PRO A 335 -11.72 10.54 -6.56
C PRO A 335 -10.77 10.86 -7.72
N PRO A 336 -11.29 11.29 -8.87
CA PRO A 336 -10.46 11.70 -9.99
C PRO A 336 -9.68 12.98 -9.68
N GLN A 337 -8.58 13.18 -10.43
CA GLN A 337 -7.70 14.36 -10.29
C GLN A 337 -7.27 14.61 -8.84
N PHE A 338 -6.92 13.52 -8.13
CA PHE A 338 -6.45 13.56 -6.74
C PHE A 338 -7.38 14.35 -5.79
N GLY A 339 -8.69 14.26 -6.01
CA GLY A 339 -9.68 14.91 -5.18
C GLY A 339 -9.83 16.42 -5.42
N PHE A 340 -9.37 16.94 -6.55
CA PHE A 340 -9.53 18.38 -6.90
C PHE A 340 -10.98 18.84 -6.77
N ALA A 341 -11.92 18.09 -7.34
CA ALA A 341 -13.34 18.43 -7.29
C ALA A 341 -13.99 18.17 -5.92
N MET A 342 -13.36 17.43 -5.02
CA MET A 342 -13.85 17.15 -3.67
C MET A 342 -13.78 18.36 -2.73
N GLY A 343 -12.95 19.36 -3.08
CA GLY A 343 -12.85 20.58 -2.30
C GLY A 343 -12.18 20.40 -0.96
N ILE A 344 -11.13 19.59 -0.90
CA ILE A 344 -10.35 19.35 0.34
C ILE A 344 -10.01 20.69 0.97
N ASP A 345 -10.45 20.89 2.22
CA ASP A 345 -10.22 22.09 3.01
C ASP A 345 -10.25 21.71 4.50
N ILE A 346 -9.09 21.33 5.04
CA ILE A 346 -8.92 20.71 6.34
C ILE A 346 -8.60 21.77 7.38
N PRO A 347 -9.50 22.08 8.34
CA PRO A 347 -9.24 23.04 9.39
C PRO A 347 -8.05 22.64 10.27
N ALA A 348 -7.35 23.63 10.82
CA ALA A 348 -6.35 23.40 11.85
C ALA A 348 -6.97 22.74 13.09
N GLY A 349 -6.30 21.72 13.63
CA GLY A 349 -6.75 20.96 14.79
C GLY A 349 -7.80 19.88 14.52
N GLN A 350 -8.23 19.71 13.28
CA GLN A 350 -9.18 18.67 12.90
C GLN A 350 -8.55 17.27 12.99
N THR A 351 -9.02 16.44 13.91
CA THR A 351 -8.47 15.09 14.15
C THR A 351 -8.95 14.04 13.14
N ARG A 352 -10.10 14.26 12.50
CA ARG A 352 -10.64 13.41 11.44
C ARG A 352 -11.43 14.25 10.44
N TYR A 353 -10.88 14.39 9.25
CA TYR A 353 -11.53 14.93 8.07
C TYR A 353 -11.60 13.82 7.03
N THR A 354 -12.74 13.61 6.39
CA THR A 354 -12.87 12.55 5.39
C THR A 354 -13.33 13.10 4.05
N ILE A 355 -12.86 12.48 2.99
CA ILE A 355 -13.45 12.57 1.67
C ILE A 355 -13.91 11.17 1.25
N ASP A 356 -15.11 11.10 0.70
CA ASP A 356 -15.71 9.86 0.19
C ASP A 356 -16.12 10.07 -1.26
N ASP A 357 -15.85 9.07 -2.09
CA ASP A 357 -16.26 9.08 -3.49
C ASP A 357 -16.55 7.66 -3.98
N SER A 358 -17.39 7.54 -5.00
CA SER A 358 -17.72 6.25 -5.60
C SER A 358 -17.81 6.34 -7.11
N PHE A 359 -17.36 5.28 -7.79
CA PHE A 359 -17.38 5.18 -9.25
C PHE A 359 -17.97 3.85 -9.69
N VAL A 360 -18.95 3.87 -10.60
CA VAL A 360 -19.55 2.65 -11.17
C VAL A 360 -18.87 2.28 -12.47
N LEU A 361 -18.36 1.05 -12.56
CA LEU A 361 -17.71 0.54 -13.76
C LEU A 361 -18.71 0.41 -14.91
N PRO A 362 -18.48 1.08 -16.06
CA PRO A 362 -19.38 1.02 -17.20
C PRO A 362 -19.22 -0.25 -18.03
N VAL A 363 -18.14 -1.01 -17.82
CA VAL A 363 -17.75 -2.21 -18.56
C VAL A 363 -17.08 -3.20 -17.61
N ASP A 364 -16.96 -4.46 -18.05
CA ASP A 364 -16.15 -5.44 -17.35
C ASP A 364 -14.68 -5.04 -17.39
N VAL A 365 -13.97 -5.23 -16.28
CA VAL A 365 -12.52 -4.98 -16.20
C VAL A 365 -11.83 -6.13 -15.47
N GLU A 366 -10.59 -6.41 -15.83
CA GLU A 366 -9.72 -7.26 -15.04
C GLU A 366 -8.86 -6.39 -14.12
N ALA A 367 -9.04 -6.52 -12.81
CA ALA A 367 -8.28 -5.80 -11.80
C ALA A 367 -7.02 -6.59 -11.44
N PHE A 368 -5.86 -5.93 -11.37
CA PHE A 368 -4.59 -6.58 -11.05
C PHE A 368 -3.74 -5.83 -10.01
N GLY A 369 -4.21 -4.70 -9.51
CA GLY A 369 -3.53 -3.97 -8.43
C GLY A 369 -4.25 -2.69 -8.04
N ALA A 370 -3.77 -2.07 -6.98
CA ALA A 370 -4.25 -0.78 -6.49
C ALA A 370 -3.12 0.03 -5.85
N ARG A 371 -3.31 1.34 -5.76
CA ARG A 371 -2.40 2.26 -5.05
C ARG A 371 -3.17 3.43 -4.46
N GLY A 372 -2.59 4.06 -3.42
CA GLY A 372 -3.06 5.32 -2.86
C GLY A 372 -2.13 6.48 -3.21
N HIS A 373 -2.67 7.70 -3.17
CA HIS A 373 -1.91 8.94 -3.20
C HIS A 373 -2.57 9.99 -2.32
N ALA A 374 -1.82 10.56 -1.41
CA ALA A 374 -2.17 11.70 -0.57
C ALA A 374 -0.88 12.35 -0.08
N HIS A 375 -0.98 13.49 0.66
CA HIS A 375 0.20 14.12 1.26
C HIS A 375 0.32 13.80 2.77
N TYR A 376 0.86 14.72 3.57
CA TYR A 376 1.27 14.46 4.95
C TYR A 376 0.12 14.23 5.94
N LEU A 377 -1.05 14.83 5.72
CA LEU A 377 -2.15 14.75 6.68
C LEU A 377 -3.00 13.50 6.54
N ALA A 378 -2.90 12.78 5.42
CA ALA A 378 -3.63 11.55 5.25
C ALA A 378 -3.23 10.53 6.31
N LYS A 379 -4.20 9.79 6.81
CA LYS A 379 -4.03 8.80 7.89
C LYS A 379 -4.48 7.41 7.46
N GLU A 380 -5.64 7.35 6.83
CA GLU A 380 -6.26 6.10 6.42
C GLU A 380 -6.83 6.23 5.00
N MET A 381 -6.64 5.20 4.19
CA MET A 381 -7.18 5.13 2.84
C MET A 381 -7.81 3.75 2.63
N LYS A 382 -9.04 3.69 2.15
CA LYS A 382 -9.77 2.44 1.96
C LYS A 382 -10.49 2.44 0.62
N MET A 383 -10.29 1.37 -0.16
CA MET A 383 -10.98 1.12 -1.42
C MET A 383 -11.69 -0.23 -1.35
N THR A 384 -12.98 -0.25 -1.68
CA THR A 384 -13.80 -1.46 -1.73
C THR A 384 -14.58 -1.51 -3.04
N ALA A 385 -15.04 -2.70 -3.40
CA ALA A 385 -15.96 -2.93 -4.52
C ALA A 385 -17.26 -3.55 -4.02
N THR A 386 -18.39 -3.06 -4.50
CA THR A 386 -19.70 -3.73 -4.36
C THR A 386 -20.11 -4.22 -5.73
N LEU A 387 -20.23 -5.54 -5.89
CA LEU A 387 -20.57 -6.18 -7.15
C LEU A 387 -22.06 -6.05 -7.45
N PRO A 388 -22.51 -6.28 -8.70
CA PRO A 388 -23.93 -6.19 -9.04
C PRO A 388 -24.85 -7.17 -8.28
N ASP A 389 -24.32 -8.28 -7.79
CA ASP A 389 -25.03 -9.25 -6.95
C ASP A 389 -25.13 -8.83 -5.47
N GLY A 390 -24.58 -7.67 -5.13
CA GLY A 390 -24.56 -7.13 -3.76
C GLY A 390 -23.37 -7.63 -2.90
N SER A 391 -22.56 -8.55 -3.40
CA SER A 391 -21.37 -9.00 -2.66
C SER A 391 -20.33 -7.88 -2.58
N ALA A 392 -19.61 -7.82 -1.45
CA ALA A 392 -18.57 -6.83 -1.20
C ALA A 392 -17.18 -7.44 -1.24
N ARG A 393 -16.19 -6.68 -1.75
CA ARG A 393 -14.80 -7.07 -1.87
C ARG A 393 -13.89 -5.92 -1.48
N GLY A 394 -12.96 -6.15 -0.55
CA GLY A 394 -11.94 -5.15 -0.19
C GLY A 394 -10.82 -5.16 -1.23
N LEU A 395 -10.53 -4.01 -1.81
CA LEU A 395 -9.50 -3.87 -2.85
C LEU A 395 -8.16 -3.44 -2.28
N LEU A 396 -8.14 -2.41 -1.44
CA LEU A 396 -6.93 -1.94 -0.75
C LEU A 396 -7.33 -1.18 0.51
N TRP A 397 -6.65 -1.48 1.61
CA TRP A 397 -6.76 -0.71 2.84
C TRP A 397 -5.38 -0.37 3.38
N ILE A 398 -5.10 0.93 3.50
CA ILE A 398 -3.91 1.49 4.12
C ILE A 398 -4.37 2.16 5.41
N GLY A 399 -4.09 1.52 6.56
CA GLY A 399 -4.56 1.99 7.87
C GLY A 399 -3.66 3.02 8.53
N ASP A 400 -2.42 3.18 8.06
CA ASP A 400 -1.46 4.17 8.52
C ASP A 400 -0.66 4.68 7.31
N TRP A 401 -1.23 5.67 6.61
CA TRP A 401 -0.60 6.27 5.44
C TRP A 401 0.73 6.94 5.80
N ASP A 402 1.73 6.74 4.94
CA ASP A 402 3.02 7.44 5.01
C ASP A 402 3.33 8.07 3.65
N PHE A 403 3.43 9.41 3.63
CA PHE A 403 3.76 10.18 2.43
C PHE A 403 5.12 9.78 1.83
N GLY A 404 6.07 9.37 2.66
CA GLY A 404 7.38 8.87 2.22
C GLY A 404 7.33 7.50 1.53
N TRP A 405 6.16 6.83 1.54
CA TRP A 405 6.05 5.47 1.02
C TRP A 405 4.77 5.27 0.21
N GLN A 406 4.83 5.58 -1.08
CA GLN A 406 3.69 5.53 -2.01
C GLN A 406 3.83 4.37 -2.99
N ASP A 407 3.70 3.13 -2.50
CA ASP A 407 3.87 1.92 -3.33
C ASP A 407 2.59 1.58 -4.13
N SER A 408 2.78 0.73 -5.14
CA SER A 408 1.71 0.09 -5.88
C SER A 408 1.62 -1.38 -5.46
N TYR A 409 0.43 -1.82 -5.08
CA TYR A 409 0.14 -3.15 -4.58
C TYR A 409 -0.51 -3.98 -5.68
N PHE A 410 0.15 -5.05 -6.12
CA PHE A 410 -0.36 -5.95 -7.15
C PHE A 410 -0.99 -7.16 -6.50
N TYR A 411 -2.20 -7.51 -6.90
CA TYR A 411 -2.90 -8.68 -6.38
C TYR A 411 -2.15 -9.97 -6.68
N LYS A 412 -2.27 -10.99 -5.83
CA LYS A 412 -1.69 -12.32 -6.07
C LYS A 412 -2.15 -12.90 -7.40
N SER A 413 -3.44 -12.71 -7.71
CA SER A 413 -4.04 -13.11 -8.97
C SER A 413 -4.96 -12.00 -9.47
N PRO A 414 -4.92 -11.65 -10.75
CA PRO A 414 -5.92 -10.79 -11.35
C PRO A 414 -7.32 -11.40 -11.25
N PHE A 415 -8.35 -10.55 -11.19
CA PHE A 415 -9.74 -10.99 -11.12
C PHE A 415 -10.67 -10.02 -11.86
N THR A 416 -11.79 -10.54 -12.33
CA THR A 416 -12.79 -9.73 -13.04
C THR A 416 -13.68 -8.98 -12.06
N LEU A 417 -13.89 -7.70 -12.34
CA LEU A 417 -14.95 -6.87 -11.78
C LEU A 417 -15.95 -6.61 -12.91
N PRO A 418 -17.19 -7.13 -12.78
CA PRO A 418 -18.18 -6.98 -13.84
C PRO A 418 -18.69 -5.55 -13.97
N LYS A 419 -19.21 -5.21 -15.15
CA LYS A 419 -19.96 -3.98 -15.38
C LYS A 419 -21.03 -3.79 -14.28
N GLY A 420 -21.17 -2.55 -13.81
CA GLY A 420 -22.08 -2.20 -12.72
C GLY A 420 -21.46 -2.34 -11.33
N THR A 421 -20.24 -2.88 -11.20
CA THR A 421 -19.52 -2.87 -9.92
C THR A 421 -19.28 -1.42 -9.48
N ARG A 422 -19.65 -1.09 -8.23
CA ARG A 422 -19.38 0.19 -7.60
C ARG A 422 -18.05 0.12 -6.83
N ILE A 423 -17.13 1.00 -7.15
CA ILE A 423 -15.87 1.18 -6.44
C ILE A 423 -16.06 2.34 -5.45
N ASP A 424 -15.90 2.08 -4.17
CA ASP A 424 -16.04 3.06 -3.10
C ASP A 424 -14.65 3.37 -2.52
N VAL A 425 -14.35 4.65 -2.30
CA VAL A 425 -13.09 5.11 -1.70
C VAL A 425 -13.40 6.08 -0.56
N THR A 426 -12.78 5.84 0.59
CA THR A 426 -12.75 6.75 1.73
C THR A 426 -11.30 7.09 2.07
N ILE A 427 -11.00 8.38 2.26
CA ILE A 427 -9.70 8.86 2.71
C ILE A 427 -9.90 9.74 3.94
N ALA A 428 -9.23 9.40 5.02
CA ALA A 428 -9.26 10.16 6.27
C ALA A 428 -7.94 10.89 6.51
N TYR A 429 -8.04 12.12 7.01
CA TYR A 429 -6.92 13.00 7.31
C TYR A 429 -6.94 13.40 8.78
N ASP A 430 -5.76 13.69 9.33
CA ASP A 430 -5.56 14.20 10.70
C ASP A 430 -4.67 15.45 10.66
N ASN A 431 -5.27 16.61 10.85
CA ASN A 431 -4.58 17.91 10.93
C ASN A 431 -4.46 18.38 12.39
N SER A 432 -4.31 17.46 13.33
CA SER A 432 -4.15 17.80 14.75
C SER A 432 -2.68 17.95 15.13
N ALA A 433 -2.43 18.56 16.29
CA ALA A 433 -1.11 18.64 16.90
C ALA A 433 -0.59 17.26 17.40
N ALA A 434 -1.47 16.26 17.56
CA ALA A 434 -1.10 14.91 17.94
C ALA A 434 -0.59 14.08 16.74
N ASN A 435 -0.85 14.51 15.50
CA ASN A 435 -0.30 13.88 14.32
C ASN A 435 1.19 14.23 14.19
N VAL A 436 2.05 13.29 14.54
CA VAL A 436 3.52 13.46 14.48
C VAL A 436 4.06 13.66 13.07
N ARG A 437 3.25 13.36 12.03
CA ARG A 437 3.59 13.59 10.62
C ARG A 437 3.06 14.93 10.09
N ASN A 438 2.35 15.71 10.91
CA ASN A 438 1.89 17.03 10.50
C ASN A 438 3.09 17.96 10.27
N PRO A 439 3.28 18.50 9.06
CA PRO A 439 4.45 19.33 8.75
C PRO A 439 4.37 20.72 9.39
N SER A 440 3.25 21.09 10.02
CA SER A 440 3.03 22.39 10.64
C SER A 440 2.84 22.26 12.15
N ALA A 441 3.67 22.94 12.93
CA ALA A 441 3.54 23.07 14.38
C ALA A 441 3.59 24.57 14.77
N PRO A 442 2.46 25.19 15.19
CA PRO A 442 1.12 24.59 15.34
C PRO A 442 0.45 24.25 14.00
N PRO A 443 -0.57 23.35 14.01
CA PRO A 443 -1.32 23.00 12.81
C PRO A 443 -1.90 24.23 12.12
N LYS A 444 -1.91 24.19 10.77
CA LYS A 444 -2.48 25.24 9.92
C LYS A 444 -3.61 24.66 9.08
N ARG A 445 -4.55 25.50 8.64
CA ARG A 445 -5.56 25.09 7.66
C ARG A 445 -4.88 24.68 6.36
N VAL A 446 -5.20 23.49 5.85
CA VAL A 446 -4.63 22.93 4.62
C VAL A 446 -5.73 22.72 3.59
N ARG A 447 -5.47 23.11 2.35
CA ARG A 447 -6.39 22.97 1.23
C ARG A 447 -5.83 22.06 0.16
N TRP A 448 -6.69 21.69 -0.79
CA TRP A 448 -6.22 20.99 -1.96
C TRP A 448 -5.16 21.81 -2.71
N GLY A 449 -4.07 21.18 -3.07
CA GLY A 449 -2.99 21.80 -3.83
C GLY A 449 -1.89 20.83 -4.20
N LEU A 450 -0.98 21.30 -5.06
CA LEU A 450 0.09 20.49 -5.65
C LEU A 450 1.34 20.40 -4.77
N GLY A 451 1.51 21.36 -3.83
CA GLY A 451 2.67 21.36 -2.92
C GLY A 451 2.58 20.29 -1.85
N SER A 452 3.72 19.79 -1.37
CA SER A 452 3.75 18.74 -0.34
C SER A 452 3.05 19.13 0.95
N PHE A 453 3.00 20.43 1.29
CA PHE A 453 2.32 20.98 2.47
C PHE A 453 0.84 21.34 2.22
N ASP A 454 0.39 21.28 0.97
CA ASP A 454 -1.02 21.23 0.62
C ASP A 454 -1.54 19.81 0.83
N GLU A 455 -2.75 19.49 0.39
CA GLU A 455 -3.26 18.12 0.50
C GLU A 455 -3.93 17.65 -0.79
N MET A 456 -3.82 16.36 -1.05
CA MET A 456 -4.46 15.62 -2.13
C MET A 456 -5.08 14.34 -1.59
N GLY A 457 -5.88 13.65 -2.39
CA GLY A 457 -6.33 12.31 -2.04
C GLY A 457 -7.01 11.58 -3.17
N SER A 458 -6.50 10.40 -3.48
CA SER A 458 -7.13 9.45 -4.37
C SER A 458 -6.61 8.03 -4.16
N MET A 459 -7.42 7.06 -4.53
CA MET A 459 -6.95 5.69 -4.73
C MET A 459 -7.15 5.31 -6.20
N THR A 460 -6.25 4.52 -6.72
CA THR A 460 -6.26 4.11 -8.14
C THR A 460 -6.32 2.59 -8.20
N LEU A 461 -7.33 2.08 -8.87
CA LEU A 461 -7.42 0.68 -9.25
C LEU A 461 -6.72 0.49 -10.61
N LEU A 462 -5.79 -0.44 -10.69
CA LEU A 462 -5.09 -0.81 -11.91
C LEU A 462 -5.87 -1.91 -12.60
N VAL A 463 -6.34 -1.64 -13.80
CA VAL A 463 -7.23 -2.54 -14.55
C VAL A 463 -6.80 -2.72 -15.99
N ALA A 464 -7.32 -3.75 -16.62
CA ALA A 464 -7.27 -3.95 -18.06
C ALA A 464 -8.68 -4.16 -18.61
N ALA A 465 -8.98 -3.56 -19.76
CA ALA A 465 -10.23 -3.79 -20.48
C ALA A 465 -9.96 -4.58 -21.78
N PRO A 466 -10.89 -5.48 -22.19
CA PRO A 466 -10.66 -6.40 -23.29
C PRO A 466 -10.49 -5.71 -24.64
N SER A 467 -11.24 -4.66 -24.90
CA SER A 467 -11.27 -4.00 -26.22
C SER A 467 -11.02 -2.50 -26.17
N ALA A 468 -10.71 -1.90 -27.33
CA ALA A 468 -10.59 -0.44 -27.46
C ALA A 468 -11.91 0.28 -27.16
N LEU A 469 -13.05 -0.32 -27.51
CA LEU A 469 -14.37 0.26 -27.23
C LEU A 469 -14.60 0.37 -25.72
N GLU A 470 -14.34 -0.69 -24.97
CA GLU A 470 -14.50 -0.72 -23.52
C GLU A 470 -13.52 0.22 -22.81
N ARG A 471 -12.27 0.31 -23.30
CA ARG A 471 -11.30 1.31 -22.80
C ARG A 471 -11.81 2.73 -22.96
N ASN A 472 -12.38 3.06 -24.13
CA ASN A 472 -12.93 4.38 -24.38
C ASN A 472 -14.17 4.65 -23.51
N ALA A 473 -15.06 3.67 -23.34
CA ALA A 473 -16.22 3.78 -22.46
C ALA A 473 -15.80 4.06 -21.01
N LEU A 474 -14.78 3.36 -20.51
CA LEU A 474 -14.24 3.57 -19.16
C LEU A 474 -13.66 4.99 -19.00
N ARG A 475 -12.85 5.45 -19.96
CA ARG A 475 -12.29 6.82 -19.96
C ARG A 475 -13.38 7.89 -20.00
N GLN A 476 -14.38 7.73 -20.87
CA GLN A 476 -15.51 8.66 -20.98
C GLN A 476 -16.28 8.73 -19.66
N ALA A 477 -16.57 7.58 -19.04
CA ALA A 477 -17.27 7.55 -17.77
C ALA A 477 -16.48 8.24 -16.65
N GLN A 478 -15.16 8.03 -16.57
CA GLN A 478 -14.31 8.74 -15.61
C GLN A 478 -14.30 10.26 -15.83
N ASN A 479 -14.22 10.71 -17.09
CA ASN A 479 -14.29 12.12 -17.42
C ASN A 479 -15.66 12.72 -17.06
N GLN A 480 -16.76 12.02 -17.32
CA GLN A 480 -18.10 12.44 -16.94
C GLN A 480 -18.25 12.52 -15.41
N HIS A 481 -17.71 11.55 -14.68
CA HIS A 481 -17.68 11.55 -13.23
C HIS A 481 -16.97 12.78 -12.67
N PHE A 482 -15.76 13.09 -13.17
CA PHE A 482 -15.03 14.30 -12.78
C PHE A 482 -15.80 15.58 -13.08
N ILE A 483 -16.38 15.71 -14.27
CA ILE A 483 -17.18 16.88 -14.66
C ILE A 483 -18.40 17.04 -13.73
N SER A 484 -19.08 15.93 -13.42
CA SER A 484 -20.22 15.93 -12.50
C SER A 484 -19.85 16.42 -11.11
N GLN A 485 -18.74 15.91 -10.52
CA GLN A 485 -18.23 16.36 -9.24
C GLN A 485 -17.88 17.86 -9.26
N LEU A 486 -17.14 18.30 -10.28
CA LEU A 486 -16.75 19.70 -10.41
C LEU A 486 -17.96 20.62 -10.51
N THR A 487 -18.95 20.23 -11.31
CA THR A 487 -20.20 20.97 -11.48
C THR A 487 -20.98 21.05 -10.16
N SER A 488 -21.10 19.94 -9.44
CA SER A 488 -21.75 19.87 -8.13
C SER A 488 -21.08 20.81 -7.13
N ARG A 489 -19.75 20.83 -7.11
CA ARG A 489 -18.99 21.76 -6.25
C ARG A 489 -19.20 23.22 -6.61
N LEU A 490 -19.13 23.56 -7.90
CA LEU A 490 -19.30 24.95 -8.37
C LEU A 490 -20.71 25.48 -8.15
N LEU A 491 -21.73 24.63 -8.23
CA LEU A 491 -23.13 25.01 -8.01
C LEU A 491 -23.53 24.99 -6.52
N GLY A 492 -22.60 24.76 -5.60
CA GLY A 492 -22.88 24.71 -4.17
C GLY A 492 -23.78 23.55 -3.72
N ARG A 493 -24.00 22.56 -4.58
CA ARG A 493 -24.69 21.32 -4.23
C ARG A 493 -23.67 20.39 -3.58
N SER A 494 -23.55 20.47 -2.26
CA SER A 494 -22.86 19.43 -1.50
C SER A 494 -23.58 18.12 -1.81
N SER A 495 -22.86 17.13 -2.36
CA SER A 495 -23.33 15.77 -2.40
C SER A 495 -23.74 15.39 -0.97
N ASP A 496 -24.98 14.97 -0.79
CA ASP A 496 -25.63 14.60 0.46
C ASP A 496 -24.66 14.01 1.49
N GLN A 497 -24.26 14.82 2.45
CA GLN A 497 -23.76 14.34 3.73
C GLN A 497 -24.99 13.94 4.55
N THR A 498 -25.51 12.76 4.30
CA THR A 498 -26.41 12.11 5.25
C THR A 498 -25.57 11.73 6.48
N PRO A 499 -25.82 12.29 7.66
CA PRO A 499 -25.17 11.82 8.88
C PRO A 499 -25.67 10.41 9.18
N ARG A 500 -24.76 9.47 9.26
CA ARG A 500 -24.98 8.19 9.93
C ARG A 500 -23.95 7.98 11.01
#